data_0bcc00e8c972bb4b3e12806f5030a530
#
_entry.id   0bcc00e8c972bb4b3e12806f5030a530
#
_cell.length_a   1.000
_cell.length_b   1.000
_cell.length_c   1.000
_cell.angle_alpha   90.00
_cell.angle_beta   90.00
_cell.angle_gamma   90.00
#
_symmetry.space_group_name_H-M   'P 1'
#
loop_
_entity.id
_entity.type
_entity.pdbx_description
1 polymer ?
#
loop_
_entity_poly.entity_id
_entity_poly.type
_entity_poly.pdbx_seq_one_letter_code
_entity_poly.pdbx_strand_id
1 'polypeptide(L)'
;MTYDVIIIGAGPSGIFCAYELKEQNKDLKVLIIEKGRSIEKRGCPKRKTNQCVGCSPCSITTGFAGAGAFSDGKLSLSPDVGGNLPTILGYSETLDLINESDQIYLKFGADKSVYGLDKDEEIREIRKKAINANLKLVECPIRHLGTEEGYKIYAKLQKHLLDNGIELMFGVMAAQILVENDRAVGVSTDKGDTFYAKHIVSAVGREGADWFKNKCGEIGIETKPGTVDVGVRVEVRNEIMQFLNENLYEAKLIYHTPTFDDKVRTFCTNPSGEVATEYYEGGLAVVNGHAYKSGEFKTNNTNFAILVSKNFTKPFKTPIEYGKQIAQLSNMLCGGRILVQTFGDFRRGRRTTEERLCRNNLVPTLKDAIPGDLSLVFPHRIMVDIEEMILALDKITPGLASEETLLYGVEVKFYSNKVIVDKNFETSIKGLYAIGDGAGITRGLQQASANGLSVARSISRHLSS
;
A
#
# COMPACT_ATOMS: atom_id res chain seq x y z
N MET A 1 -12.50 -2.52 -32.67
CA MET A 1 -13.35 -1.40 -32.19
C MET A 1 -12.45 -0.26 -31.79
N THR A 2 -12.89 0.99 -31.96
CA THR A 2 -12.08 2.16 -31.66
C THR A 2 -12.72 2.98 -30.55
N TYR A 3 -11.89 3.36 -29.55
CA TYR A 3 -12.25 4.18 -28.40
C TYR A 3 -11.45 5.50 -28.41
N ASP A 4 -11.86 6.46 -27.61
CA ASP A 4 -11.03 7.64 -27.35
C ASP A 4 -9.97 7.31 -26.31
N VAL A 5 -10.37 6.55 -25.26
CA VAL A 5 -9.46 6.15 -24.16
C VAL A 5 -9.67 4.68 -23.80
N ILE A 6 -8.57 3.94 -23.67
CA ILE A 6 -8.55 2.60 -23.06
C ILE A 6 -7.81 2.68 -21.72
N ILE A 7 -8.43 2.17 -20.66
CA ILE A 7 -7.84 2.09 -19.31
C ILE A 7 -7.60 0.62 -18.99
N ILE A 8 -6.38 0.26 -18.63
CA ILE A 8 -6.00 -1.09 -18.23
C ILE A 8 -5.99 -1.16 -16.70
N GLY A 9 -6.99 -1.84 -16.12
CA GLY A 9 -7.18 -2.01 -14.70
C GLY A 9 -8.29 -1.14 -14.11
N ALA A 10 -9.20 -1.78 -13.38
CA ALA A 10 -10.33 -1.17 -12.68
C ALA A 10 -10.06 -0.98 -11.17
N GLY A 11 -8.84 -0.63 -10.80
CA GLY A 11 -8.50 -0.16 -9.44
C GLY A 11 -8.92 1.30 -9.23
N PRO A 12 -8.70 1.88 -8.03
CA PRO A 12 -9.11 3.27 -7.74
C PRO A 12 -8.61 4.28 -8.79
N SER A 13 -7.36 4.18 -9.24
CA SER A 13 -6.83 5.10 -10.26
C SER A 13 -7.57 4.99 -11.60
N GLY A 14 -7.86 3.77 -12.07
CA GLY A 14 -8.62 3.57 -13.32
C GLY A 14 -10.08 4.01 -13.20
N ILE A 15 -10.74 3.71 -12.07
CA ILE A 15 -12.12 4.12 -11.80
C ILE A 15 -12.26 5.64 -11.79
N PHE A 16 -11.39 6.34 -11.05
CA PHE A 16 -11.45 7.80 -10.94
C PHE A 16 -11.02 8.49 -12.25
N CYS A 17 -10.10 7.87 -13.03
CA CYS A 17 -9.79 8.32 -14.38
C CYS A 17 -11.04 8.26 -15.28
N ALA A 18 -11.72 7.13 -15.33
CA ALA A 18 -12.93 6.96 -16.13
C ALA A 18 -14.07 7.88 -15.67
N TYR A 19 -14.25 8.03 -14.36
CA TYR A 19 -15.23 8.95 -13.78
C TYR A 19 -15.01 10.38 -14.28
N GLU A 20 -13.81 10.91 -14.09
CA GLU A 20 -13.46 12.30 -14.46
C GLU A 20 -13.53 12.53 -15.96
N LEU A 21 -13.10 11.58 -16.81
CA LEU A 21 -13.24 11.67 -18.27
C LEU A 21 -14.70 11.92 -18.67
N LYS A 22 -15.64 11.20 -18.04
CA LYS A 22 -17.07 11.36 -18.33
C LYS A 22 -17.69 12.63 -17.74
N GLU A 23 -17.20 13.11 -16.60
CA GLU A 23 -17.61 14.42 -16.05
C GLU A 23 -17.13 15.57 -16.97
N GLN A 24 -15.95 15.44 -17.59
CA GLN A 24 -15.40 16.43 -18.52
C GLN A 24 -16.08 16.40 -19.90
N ASN A 25 -16.36 15.21 -20.42
CA ASN A 25 -17.02 15.03 -21.73
C ASN A 25 -17.81 13.70 -21.78
N LYS A 26 -19.13 13.82 -21.81
CA LYS A 26 -20.06 12.67 -21.82
C LYS A 26 -19.99 11.83 -23.09
N ASP A 27 -19.52 12.39 -24.20
CA ASP A 27 -19.51 11.73 -25.51
C ASP A 27 -18.28 10.83 -25.70
N LEU A 28 -17.28 10.92 -24.83
CA LEU A 28 -16.06 10.10 -24.92
C LEU A 28 -16.39 8.60 -24.87
N LYS A 29 -15.82 7.84 -25.79
CA LYS A 29 -15.85 6.38 -25.78
C LYS A 29 -14.70 5.84 -24.92
N VAL A 30 -15.01 5.35 -23.73
CA VAL A 30 -14.03 4.87 -22.78
C VAL A 30 -14.25 3.38 -22.52
N LEU A 31 -13.18 2.59 -22.65
CA LEU A 31 -13.14 1.17 -22.30
C LEU A 31 -12.23 0.96 -21.09
N ILE A 32 -12.69 0.18 -20.11
CA ILE A 32 -11.85 -0.36 -19.03
C ILE A 32 -11.69 -1.87 -19.24
N ILE A 33 -10.46 -2.34 -19.31
CA ILE A 33 -10.11 -3.76 -19.38
C ILE A 33 -9.64 -4.21 -17.99
N GLU A 34 -10.35 -5.17 -17.37
CA GLU A 34 -10.05 -5.69 -16.04
C GLU A 34 -9.96 -7.21 -16.06
N LYS A 35 -8.81 -7.75 -15.62
CA LYS A 35 -8.57 -9.20 -15.61
C LYS A 35 -9.41 -9.96 -14.58
N GLY A 36 -9.87 -9.29 -13.54
CA GLY A 36 -10.71 -9.87 -12.52
C GLY A 36 -12.21 -9.70 -12.80
N ARG A 37 -13.00 -9.85 -11.76
CA ARG A 37 -14.47 -9.88 -11.85
C ARG A 37 -15.07 -8.50 -11.48
N SER A 38 -16.34 -8.30 -11.88
CA SER A 38 -17.18 -7.21 -11.39
C SER A 38 -17.34 -7.30 -9.87
N ILE A 39 -17.66 -6.18 -9.23
CA ILE A 39 -17.67 -6.09 -7.76
C ILE A 39 -18.62 -7.14 -7.15
N GLU A 40 -19.77 -7.39 -7.74
CA GLU A 40 -20.81 -8.33 -7.26
C GLU A 40 -20.34 -9.79 -7.34
N LYS A 41 -19.43 -10.10 -8.28
CA LYS A 41 -18.93 -11.47 -8.49
C LYS A 41 -17.61 -11.73 -7.75
N ARG A 42 -17.11 -10.75 -6.99
CA ARG A 42 -15.91 -10.91 -6.17
C ARG A 42 -16.25 -11.58 -4.85
N GLY A 43 -15.50 -12.59 -4.48
CA GLY A 43 -15.63 -13.29 -3.21
C GLY A 43 -14.43 -14.19 -2.96
N CYS A 44 -13.96 -14.24 -1.72
CA CYS A 44 -12.85 -15.11 -1.32
C CYS A 44 -13.38 -16.44 -0.77
N PRO A 45 -13.05 -17.59 -1.37
CA PRO A 45 -13.43 -18.91 -0.85
C PRO A 45 -12.94 -19.17 0.59
N LYS A 46 -11.79 -18.57 0.98
CA LYS A 46 -11.25 -18.67 2.35
C LYS A 46 -12.29 -18.30 3.42
N ARG A 47 -13.20 -17.35 3.15
CA ARG A 47 -14.26 -16.96 4.10
C ARG A 47 -15.21 -18.10 4.44
N LYS A 48 -15.32 -19.14 3.58
CA LYS A 48 -16.16 -20.33 3.80
C LYS A 48 -15.34 -21.55 4.21
N THR A 49 -14.12 -21.68 3.72
CA THR A 49 -13.29 -22.87 3.87
C THR A 49 -12.23 -22.74 4.96
N ASN A 50 -12.00 -21.52 5.49
CA ASN A 50 -10.90 -21.13 6.36
C ASN A 50 -9.49 -21.37 5.78
N GLN A 51 -9.41 -21.79 4.50
CA GLN A 51 -8.16 -22.05 3.81
C GLN A 51 -8.09 -21.29 2.48
N CYS A 52 -6.91 -20.77 2.15
CA CYS A 52 -6.68 -20.15 0.85
C CYS A 52 -6.59 -21.25 -0.23
N VAL A 53 -7.37 -21.12 -1.31
CA VAL A 53 -7.42 -22.08 -2.42
C VAL A 53 -6.55 -21.68 -3.62
N GLY A 54 -5.73 -20.64 -3.50
CA GLY A 54 -4.81 -20.20 -4.56
C GLY A 54 -5.49 -19.74 -5.85
N CYS A 55 -6.56 -18.93 -5.74
CA CYS A 55 -7.29 -18.44 -6.92
C CYS A 55 -6.39 -17.68 -7.90
N SER A 56 -6.54 -17.91 -9.19
CA SER A 56 -5.88 -17.15 -10.26
C SER A 56 -6.92 -16.56 -11.23
N PRO A 57 -7.07 -15.22 -11.29
CA PRO A 57 -6.49 -14.22 -10.42
C PRO A 57 -7.12 -14.23 -9.00
N CYS A 58 -6.37 -13.72 -8.02
CA CYS A 58 -6.85 -13.63 -6.63
C CYS A 58 -8.04 -12.66 -6.52
N SER A 59 -9.19 -13.15 -6.05
CA SER A 59 -10.41 -12.33 -5.93
C SER A 59 -10.32 -11.19 -4.91
N ILE A 60 -9.33 -11.22 -3.97
CA ILE A 60 -9.10 -10.14 -2.98
C ILE A 60 -8.37 -8.98 -3.61
N THR A 61 -7.33 -9.24 -4.41
CA THR A 61 -6.45 -8.20 -4.96
C THR A 61 -6.86 -7.72 -6.35
N THR A 62 -7.68 -8.52 -7.08
CA THR A 62 -7.96 -8.34 -8.50
C THR A 62 -9.45 -8.29 -8.79
N GLY A 63 -9.88 -7.42 -9.70
CA GLY A 63 -11.26 -7.14 -10.03
C GLY A 63 -11.62 -5.68 -9.78
N PHE A 64 -12.87 -5.31 -10.01
CA PHE A 64 -13.34 -3.94 -9.83
C PHE A 64 -13.01 -3.41 -8.42
N ALA A 65 -12.49 -2.21 -8.33
CA ALA A 65 -11.88 -1.56 -7.16
C ALA A 65 -10.55 -2.17 -6.67
N GLY A 66 -9.96 -3.14 -7.38
CA GLY A 66 -8.66 -3.72 -7.04
C GLY A 66 -8.61 -4.25 -5.59
N ALA A 67 -7.46 -4.12 -4.92
CA ALA A 67 -7.32 -4.47 -3.51
C ALA A 67 -8.17 -3.58 -2.57
N GLY A 68 -8.60 -2.40 -3.04
CA GLY A 68 -9.42 -1.45 -2.27
C GLY A 68 -10.76 -2.00 -1.82
N ALA A 69 -11.40 -2.87 -2.63
CA ALA A 69 -12.70 -3.44 -2.32
C ALA A 69 -12.75 -4.32 -1.06
N PHE A 70 -11.62 -4.86 -0.65
CA PHE A 70 -11.52 -5.78 0.50
C PHE A 70 -10.54 -5.28 1.57
N SER A 71 -10.00 -4.08 1.40
CA SER A 71 -9.21 -3.41 2.43
C SER A 71 -10.13 -2.81 3.51
N ASP A 72 -9.53 -2.35 4.58
CA ASP A 72 -10.22 -1.55 5.60
C ASP A 72 -10.65 -0.17 5.09
N GLY A 73 -10.21 0.23 3.90
CA GLY A 73 -10.66 1.44 3.23
C GLY A 73 -10.15 2.73 3.89
N LYS A 74 -8.90 2.76 4.32
CA LYS A 74 -8.26 3.98 4.84
C LYS A 74 -7.97 4.96 3.71
N LEU A 75 -8.64 6.11 3.72
CA LEU A 75 -8.36 7.24 2.85
C LEU A 75 -7.49 8.23 3.61
N SER A 76 -6.22 8.32 3.24
CA SER A 76 -5.27 9.27 3.84
C SER A 76 -5.44 10.64 3.18
N LEU A 77 -5.97 11.62 3.92
CA LEU A 77 -6.29 12.97 3.41
C LEU A 77 -5.07 13.90 3.51
N SER A 78 -3.89 13.40 3.17
CA SER A 78 -2.64 14.16 3.23
C SER A 78 -1.74 13.82 2.04
N PRO A 79 -1.12 14.81 1.38
CA PRO A 79 -0.12 14.59 0.34
C PRO A 79 1.13 13.84 0.82
N ASP A 80 1.46 13.92 2.10
CA ASP A 80 2.63 13.25 2.69
C ASP A 80 2.49 11.72 2.78
N VAL A 81 1.30 11.19 2.52
CA VAL A 81 0.99 9.77 2.70
C VAL A 81 0.33 9.18 1.45
N GLY A 82 0.76 7.99 1.07
CA GLY A 82 0.09 7.22 0.02
C GLY A 82 0.71 7.35 -1.36
N GLY A 83 1.93 7.92 -1.48
CA GLY A 83 2.64 7.94 -2.75
C GLY A 83 3.59 9.10 -2.96
N ASN A 84 3.91 9.34 -4.22
CA ASN A 84 4.87 10.34 -4.67
C ASN A 84 4.22 11.42 -5.56
N LEU A 85 2.90 11.60 -5.52
CA LEU A 85 2.23 12.65 -6.30
C LEU A 85 2.81 14.04 -6.06
N PRO A 86 3.11 14.45 -4.80
CA PRO A 86 3.68 15.78 -4.55
C PRO A 86 5.00 16.05 -5.26
N THR A 87 5.77 15.01 -5.60
CA THR A 87 7.04 15.18 -6.34
C THR A 87 6.83 15.43 -7.83
N ILE A 88 5.64 15.15 -8.36
CA ILE A 88 5.29 15.33 -9.79
C ILE A 88 4.46 16.59 -9.96
N LEU A 89 3.42 16.77 -9.14
CA LEU A 89 2.43 17.84 -9.26
C LEU A 89 2.67 19.02 -8.32
N GLY A 90 3.48 18.84 -7.27
CA GLY A 90 3.57 19.77 -6.15
C GLY A 90 2.56 19.48 -5.05
N TYR A 91 2.79 20.09 -3.86
CA TYR A 91 2.02 19.81 -2.65
C TYR A 91 0.56 20.30 -2.75
N SER A 92 0.37 21.55 -3.20
CA SER A 92 -0.96 22.18 -3.26
C SER A 92 -1.88 21.44 -4.23
N GLU A 93 -1.44 21.22 -5.47
CA GLU A 93 -2.25 20.52 -6.49
C GLU A 93 -2.59 19.08 -6.03
N THR A 94 -1.64 18.40 -5.37
CA THR A 94 -1.91 17.07 -4.81
C THR A 94 -2.97 17.13 -3.72
N LEU A 95 -2.94 18.14 -2.84
CA LEU A 95 -3.93 18.31 -1.77
C LEU A 95 -5.32 18.59 -2.34
N ASP A 96 -5.41 19.45 -3.37
CA ASP A 96 -6.68 19.77 -4.03
C ASP A 96 -7.30 18.51 -4.65
N LEU A 97 -6.50 17.70 -5.38
CA LEU A 97 -6.95 16.44 -5.96
C LEU A 97 -7.35 15.38 -4.92
N ILE A 98 -6.66 15.34 -3.77
CA ILE A 98 -7.04 14.50 -2.63
C ILE A 98 -8.40 14.93 -2.11
N ASN A 99 -8.62 16.23 -1.88
CA ASN A 99 -9.89 16.76 -1.40
C ASN A 99 -11.03 16.47 -2.39
N GLU A 100 -10.80 16.66 -3.68
CA GLU A 100 -11.80 16.38 -4.72
C GLU A 100 -12.14 14.89 -4.78
N SER A 101 -11.14 14.02 -4.75
CA SER A 101 -11.40 12.57 -4.74
C SER A 101 -12.12 12.12 -3.46
N ASP A 102 -11.88 12.78 -2.31
CA ASP A 102 -12.62 12.54 -1.07
C ASP A 102 -14.09 12.95 -1.20
N GLN A 103 -14.39 14.09 -1.84
CA GLN A 103 -15.76 14.51 -2.13
C GLN A 103 -16.51 13.49 -3.01
N ILE A 104 -15.82 12.86 -3.96
CA ILE A 104 -16.40 11.79 -4.76
C ILE A 104 -16.76 10.60 -3.88
N TYR A 105 -15.86 10.15 -2.98
CA TYR A 105 -16.19 9.08 -2.04
C TYR A 105 -17.40 9.43 -1.16
N LEU A 106 -17.50 10.68 -0.68
CA LEU A 106 -18.66 11.18 0.07
C LEU A 106 -19.95 11.15 -0.77
N LYS A 107 -19.90 11.59 -2.04
CA LYS A 107 -21.04 11.53 -2.98
C LYS A 107 -21.58 10.11 -3.12
N PHE A 108 -20.72 9.09 -3.07
CA PHE A 108 -21.11 7.68 -3.18
C PHE A 108 -21.42 7.02 -1.83
N GLY A 109 -21.39 7.78 -0.72
CA GLY A 109 -21.88 7.33 0.59
C GLY A 109 -20.82 6.98 1.61
N ALA A 110 -19.60 7.52 1.47
CA ALA A 110 -18.61 7.44 2.53
C ALA A 110 -19.07 8.22 3.77
N ASP A 111 -18.67 7.75 4.96
CA ASP A 111 -18.94 8.44 6.22
C ASP A 111 -18.22 9.79 6.27
N LYS A 112 -18.87 10.80 6.85
CA LYS A 112 -18.31 12.16 6.96
C LYS A 112 -17.22 12.28 8.01
N SER A 113 -17.13 11.33 8.95
CA SER A 113 -16.16 11.35 10.03
C SER A 113 -14.72 11.26 9.50
N VAL A 114 -13.85 12.10 10.03
CA VAL A 114 -12.42 12.12 9.74
C VAL A 114 -11.68 12.02 11.07
N TYR A 115 -10.82 11.02 11.19
CA TYR A 115 -9.98 10.85 12.37
C TYR A 115 -8.74 11.74 12.28
N GLY A 116 -8.29 12.26 13.42
CA GLY A 116 -7.05 13.06 13.51
C GLY A 116 -7.27 14.56 13.25
N LEU A 117 -8.51 15.06 13.37
CA LEU A 117 -8.83 16.50 13.29
C LEU A 117 -9.36 17.06 14.62
N ASP A 118 -10.00 16.25 15.49
CA ASP A 118 -10.82 16.74 16.59
C ASP A 118 -10.06 16.90 17.93
N LYS A 119 -8.74 16.67 17.97
CA LYS A 119 -7.92 16.63 19.18
C LYS A 119 -6.66 17.49 19.04
N ASP A 120 -6.84 18.76 18.77
CA ASP A 120 -5.72 19.68 18.46
C ASP A 120 -4.69 19.83 19.59
N GLU A 121 -5.10 19.82 20.86
CA GLU A 121 -4.17 19.96 21.99
C GLU A 121 -3.33 18.71 22.18
N GLU A 122 -3.95 17.54 22.18
CA GLU A 122 -3.27 16.26 22.33
C GLU A 122 -2.33 15.98 21.15
N ILE A 123 -2.76 16.32 19.92
CA ILE A 123 -1.91 16.19 18.72
C ILE A 123 -0.71 17.14 18.81
N ARG A 124 -0.89 18.37 19.32
CA ARG A 124 0.23 19.30 19.57
C ARG A 124 1.19 18.75 20.62
N GLU A 125 0.68 18.14 21.69
CA GLU A 125 1.53 17.49 22.69
C GLU A 125 2.33 16.32 22.09
N ILE A 126 1.68 15.46 21.31
CA ILE A 126 2.33 14.35 20.61
C ILE A 126 3.43 14.92 19.69
N ARG A 127 3.12 15.96 18.91
CA ARG A 127 4.09 16.62 18.02
C ARG A 127 5.29 17.17 18.80
N LYS A 128 5.06 17.84 19.95
CA LYS A 128 6.13 18.35 20.82
C LYS A 128 7.01 17.23 21.35
N LYS A 129 6.41 16.14 21.83
CA LYS A 129 7.16 14.95 22.26
C LYS A 129 7.96 14.32 21.11
N ALA A 130 7.38 14.25 19.90
CA ALA A 130 8.06 13.74 18.71
C ALA A 130 9.28 14.61 18.35
N ILE A 131 9.14 15.94 18.32
CA ILE A 131 10.25 16.87 18.08
C ILE A 131 11.37 16.67 19.11
N ASN A 132 11.04 16.56 20.39
CA ASN A 132 12.02 16.34 21.45
C ASN A 132 12.75 15.00 21.33
N ALA A 133 12.14 14.03 20.66
CA ALA A 133 12.71 12.72 20.36
C ALA A 133 13.42 12.66 18.99
N ASN A 134 13.54 13.79 18.29
CA ASN A 134 14.01 13.88 16.90
C ASN A 134 13.17 13.06 15.89
N LEU A 135 11.90 12.85 16.21
CA LEU A 135 10.94 12.19 15.34
C LEU A 135 10.06 13.23 14.63
N LYS A 136 9.73 12.98 13.36
CA LYS A 136 8.74 13.77 12.63
C LYS A 136 7.39 13.07 12.69
N LEU A 137 6.41 13.70 13.34
CA LEU A 137 5.01 13.28 13.22
C LEU A 137 4.49 13.73 11.85
N VAL A 138 3.99 12.77 11.07
CA VAL A 138 3.29 13.04 9.80
C VAL A 138 1.81 13.18 10.08
N GLU A 139 1.27 14.36 9.87
CA GLU A 139 -0.16 14.62 9.99
C GLU A 139 -0.89 13.92 8.85
N CYS A 140 -1.75 13.02 9.21
CA CYS A 140 -2.51 12.23 8.25
C CYS A 140 -3.94 12.06 8.74
N PRO A 141 -4.82 13.05 8.48
CA PRO A 141 -6.25 12.86 8.69
C PRO A 141 -6.72 11.65 7.86
N ILE A 142 -7.54 10.81 8.45
CA ILE A 142 -7.99 9.56 7.81
C ILE A 142 -9.51 9.50 7.80
N ARG A 143 -10.09 9.31 6.60
CA ARG A 143 -11.45 8.83 6.46
C ARG A 143 -11.43 7.31 6.35
N HIS A 144 -12.23 6.64 7.15
CA HIS A 144 -12.27 5.19 7.17
C HIS A 144 -13.57 4.68 6.54
N LEU A 145 -13.47 4.07 5.36
CA LEU A 145 -14.65 3.51 4.67
C LEU A 145 -15.18 2.26 5.39
N GLY A 146 -14.28 1.43 5.94
CA GLY A 146 -14.62 0.10 6.42
C GLY A 146 -14.85 -0.90 5.28
N THR A 147 -14.58 -2.17 5.53
CA THR A 147 -14.62 -3.20 4.48
C THR A 147 -16.01 -3.38 3.85
N GLU A 148 -17.07 -3.37 4.67
CA GLU A 148 -18.44 -3.59 4.17
C GLU A 148 -19.00 -2.36 3.46
N GLU A 149 -18.81 -1.18 4.01
CA GLU A 149 -19.28 0.06 3.40
C GLU A 149 -18.44 0.43 2.17
N GLY A 150 -17.14 0.15 2.18
CA GLY A 150 -16.27 0.29 1.02
C GLY A 150 -16.78 -0.51 -0.18
N TYR A 151 -17.21 -1.73 0.04
CA TYR A 151 -17.85 -2.54 -1.00
C TYR A 151 -19.08 -1.86 -1.61
N LYS A 152 -19.98 -1.32 -0.78
CA LYS A 152 -21.20 -0.63 -1.23
C LYS A 152 -20.89 0.64 -2.04
N ILE A 153 -19.89 1.39 -1.61
CA ILE A 153 -19.42 2.60 -2.31
C ILE A 153 -18.90 2.24 -3.70
N TYR A 154 -18.05 1.21 -3.79
CA TYR A 154 -17.52 0.77 -5.09
C TYR A 154 -18.59 0.13 -5.99
N ALA A 155 -19.59 -0.54 -5.43
CA ALA A 155 -20.72 -1.03 -6.21
C ALA A 155 -21.53 0.10 -6.85
N LYS A 156 -21.76 1.20 -6.09
CA LYS A 156 -22.42 2.41 -6.63
C LYS A 156 -21.55 3.09 -7.70
N LEU A 157 -20.23 3.14 -7.50
CA LEU A 157 -19.30 3.68 -8.49
C LEU A 157 -19.32 2.84 -9.78
N GLN A 158 -19.28 1.50 -9.69
CA GLN A 158 -19.38 0.63 -10.88
C GLN A 158 -20.68 0.90 -11.64
N LYS A 159 -21.81 0.94 -10.93
CA LYS A 159 -23.10 1.24 -11.54
C LYS A 159 -23.09 2.61 -12.21
N HIS A 160 -22.56 3.63 -11.55
CA HIS A 160 -22.47 4.98 -12.11
C HIS A 160 -21.65 5.02 -13.40
N LEU A 161 -20.51 4.32 -13.47
CA LEU A 161 -19.69 4.26 -14.67
C LEU A 161 -20.45 3.61 -15.82
N LEU A 162 -21.14 2.50 -15.57
CA LEU A 162 -21.97 1.81 -16.58
C LEU A 162 -23.13 2.70 -17.06
N ASP A 163 -23.86 3.34 -16.14
CA ASP A 163 -24.97 4.24 -16.45
C ASP A 163 -24.53 5.45 -17.29
N ASN A 164 -23.26 5.86 -17.20
CA ASN A 164 -22.66 6.93 -18.01
C ASN A 164 -21.95 6.41 -19.27
N GLY A 165 -22.19 5.17 -19.68
CA GLY A 165 -21.69 4.64 -20.95
C GLY A 165 -20.20 4.31 -20.98
N ILE A 166 -19.60 4.02 -19.82
CA ILE A 166 -18.26 3.40 -19.75
C ILE A 166 -18.42 1.89 -20.04
N GLU A 167 -17.65 1.40 -20.99
CA GLU A 167 -17.59 -0.03 -21.25
C GLU A 167 -16.62 -0.71 -20.26
N LEU A 168 -17.10 -1.70 -19.49
CA LEU A 168 -16.33 -2.45 -18.50
C LEU A 168 -16.19 -3.91 -18.97
N MET A 169 -14.98 -4.29 -19.34
CA MET A 169 -14.67 -5.64 -19.80
C MET A 169 -13.97 -6.41 -18.67
N PHE A 170 -14.69 -7.38 -18.07
CA PHE A 170 -14.21 -8.19 -16.95
C PHE A 170 -13.73 -9.58 -17.40
N GLY A 171 -12.75 -10.13 -16.66
CA GLY A 171 -12.17 -11.45 -16.94
C GLY A 171 -11.37 -11.48 -18.23
N VAL A 172 -10.80 -10.34 -18.61
CA VAL A 172 -9.97 -10.15 -19.79
C VAL A 172 -8.69 -9.45 -19.39
N MET A 173 -7.55 -10.04 -19.73
CA MET A 173 -6.24 -9.49 -19.43
C MET A 173 -5.66 -8.79 -20.66
N ALA A 174 -5.15 -7.58 -20.47
CA ALA A 174 -4.33 -6.93 -21.50
C ALA A 174 -3.04 -7.75 -21.72
N ALA A 175 -2.80 -8.20 -22.93
CA ALA A 175 -1.62 -8.98 -23.29
C ALA A 175 -0.49 -8.08 -23.78
N GLN A 176 -0.79 -7.16 -24.72
CA GLN A 176 0.20 -6.24 -25.29
C GLN A 176 -0.35 -4.82 -25.36
N ILE A 177 0.55 -3.84 -25.26
CA ILE A 177 0.33 -2.46 -25.64
C ILE A 177 0.90 -2.30 -27.03
N LEU A 178 0.06 -1.90 -27.98
CA LEU A 178 0.45 -1.75 -29.38
C LEU A 178 1.03 -0.36 -29.59
N VAL A 179 2.22 -0.30 -30.15
CA VAL A 179 2.96 0.95 -30.40
C VAL A 179 3.33 1.04 -31.87
N GLU A 180 3.05 2.17 -32.51
CA GLU A 180 3.41 2.51 -33.88
C GLU A 180 4.03 3.91 -33.89
N ASN A 181 5.22 4.05 -34.47
CA ASN A 181 5.92 5.33 -34.57
C ASN A 181 5.99 6.11 -33.24
N ASP A 182 6.46 5.43 -32.17
CA ASP A 182 6.57 5.98 -30.82
C ASP A 182 5.24 6.47 -30.20
N ARG A 183 4.11 5.97 -30.70
CA ARG A 183 2.77 6.26 -30.20
C ARG A 183 2.03 4.98 -29.84
N ALA A 184 1.39 4.96 -28.70
CA ALA A 184 0.45 3.90 -28.33
C ALA A 184 -0.84 4.04 -29.14
N VAL A 185 -1.24 2.96 -29.80
CA VAL A 185 -2.39 2.94 -30.72
C VAL A 185 -3.47 1.95 -30.32
N GLY A 186 -3.19 1.01 -29.40
CA GLY A 186 -4.16 0.01 -28.99
C GLY A 186 -3.65 -0.95 -27.95
N VAL A 187 -4.52 -1.90 -27.61
CA VAL A 187 -4.26 -2.98 -26.64
C VAL A 187 -4.77 -4.28 -27.23
N SER A 188 -3.96 -5.35 -27.21
CA SER A 188 -4.43 -6.71 -27.45
C SER A 188 -4.69 -7.43 -26.14
N THR A 189 -5.59 -8.41 -26.15
CA THR A 189 -6.00 -9.17 -24.98
C THR A 189 -5.52 -10.61 -25.04
N ASP A 190 -5.55 -11.29 -23.90
CA ASP A 190 -5.28 -12.73 -23.77
C ASP A 190 -6.30 -13.62 -24.53
N LYS A 191 -7.42 -13.06 -24.95
CA LYS A 191 -8.45 -13.72 -25.76
C LYS A 191 -8.29 -13.51 -27.27
N GLY A 192 -7.28 -12.75 -27.69
CA GLY A 192 -6.98 -12.46 -29.09
C GLY A 192 -7.71 -11.24 -29.64
N ASP A 193 -8.52 -10.56 -28.84
CA ASP A 193 -9.19 -9.34 -29.26
C ASP A 193 -8.19 -8.18 -29.30
N THR A 194 -8.42 -7.23 -30.22
CA THR A 194 -7.63 -5.99 -30.32
C THR A 194 -8.55 -4.78 -30.32
N PHE A 195 -8.20 -3.81 -29.47
CA PHE A 195 -8.91 -2.55 -29.31
C PHE A 195 -7.95 -1.39 -29.60
N TYR A 196 -8.41 -0.39 -30.33
CA TYR A 196 -7.62 0.78 -30.71
C TYR A 196 -8.12 2.01 -29.95
N ALA A 197 -7.19 2.90 -29.57
CA ALA A 197 -7.51 4.17 -28.93
C ALA A 197 -6.42 5.22 -29.18
N LYS A 198 -6.79 6.50 -29.04
CA LYS A 198 -5.83 7.62 -29.08
C LYS A 198 -5.01 7.73 -27.80
N HIS A 199 -5.59 7.31 -26.66
CA HIS A 199 -4.98 7.38 -25.35
C HIS A 199 -5.14 6.05 -24.62
N ILE A 200 -4.05 5.56 -24.04
CA ILE A 200 -4.01 4.31 -23.27
C ILE A 200 -3.47 4.63 -21.87
N VAL A 201 -4.23 4.24 -20.84
CA VAL A 201 -3.88 4.48 -19.45
C VAL A 201 -3.59 3.16 -18.77
N SER A 202 -2.34 2.94 -18.35
CA SER A 202 -1.97 1.79 -17.51
C SER A 202 -2.25 2.12 -16.05
N ALA A 203 -3.29 1.49 -15.49
CA ALA A 203 -3.76 1.64 -14.11
C ALA A 203 -3.78 0.28 -13.37
N VAL A 204 -2.82 -0.60 -13.66
CA VAL A 204 -2.83 -2.04 -13.35
C VAL A 204 -2.69 -2.41 -11.86
N GLY A 205 -2.37 -1.46 -11.00
CA GLY A 205 -2.15 -1.71 -9.58
C GLY A 205 -0.91 -2.57 -9.30
N ARG A 206 -0.69 -2.92 -8.02
CA ARG A 206 0.51 -3.67 -7.61
C ARG A 206 0.58 -5.06 -8.22
N GLU A 207 -0.58 -5.70 -8.36
CA GLU A 207 -0.67 -7.05 -8.88
C GLU A 207 -0.34 -7.16 -10.38
N GLY A 208 -0.53 -6.05 -11.13
CA GLY A 208 -0.11 -5.95 -12.53
C GLY A 208 1.27 -5.27 -12.74
N ALA A 209 1.98 -4.94 -11.67
CA ALA A 209 3.22 -4.16 -11.74
C ALA A 209 4.33 -4.85 -12.53
N ASP A 210 4.51 -6.15 -12.32
CA ASP A 210 5.54 -6.92 -13.04
C ASP A 210 5.20 -7.05 -14.52
N TRP A 211 3.93 -7.27 -14.85
CA TRP A 211 3.47 -7.24 -16.24
C TRP A 211 3.79 -5.90 -16.89
N PHE A 212 3.45 -4.79 -16.24
CA PHE A 212 3.68 -3.47 -16.82
C PHE A 212 5.17 -3.12 -16.92
N LYS A 213 5.97 -3.50 -15.92
CA LYS A 213 7.44 -3.37 -15.98
C LYS A 213 8.02 -4.10 -17.20
N ASN A 214 7.56 -5.33 -17.46
CA ASN A 214 8.02 -6.10 -18.61
C ASN A 214 7.61 -5.42 -19.93
N LYS A 215 6.35 -4.94 -20.01
CA LYS A 215 5.88 -4.19 -21.19
C LYS A 215 6.67 -2.90 -21.40
N CYS A 216 6.98 -2.15 -20.35
CA CYS A 216 7.88 -1.00 -20.44
C CYS A 216 9.24 -1.36 -21.05
N GLY A 217 9.83 -2.49 -20.62
CA GLY A 217 11.09 -3.00 -21.19
C GLY A 217 10.97 -3.36 -22.68
N GLU A 218 9.88 -4.03 -23.08
CA GLU A 218 9.62 -4.43 -24.47
C GLU A 218 9.46 -3.22 -25.41
N ILE A 219 8.84 -2.13 -24.96
CA ILE A 219 8.56 -0.93 -25.76
C ILE A 219 9.51 0.24 -25.47
N GLY A 220 10.60 0.01 -24.73
CA GLY A 220 11.67 0.99 -24.55
C GLY A 220 11.37 2.10 -23.54
N ILE A 221 10.42 1.93 -22.63
CA ILE A 221 10.14 2.90 -21.56
C ILE A 221 11.11 2.71 -20.39
N GLU A 222 11.77 3.80 -19.98
CA GLU A 222 12.67 3.77 -18.83
C GLU A 222 11.89 3.58 -17.52
N THR A 223 12.39 2.66 -16.69
CA THR A 223 11.90 2.46 -15.32
C THR A 223 13.05 2.59 -14.33
N LYS A 224 12.75 3.14 -13.14
CA LYS A 224 13.71 3.14 -12.01
C LYS A 224 13.31 2.08 -11.00
N PRO A 225 14.27 1.41 -10.38
CA PRO A 225 13.98 0.49 -9.28
C PRO A 225 13.16 1.21 -8.20
N GLY A 226 12.15 0.52 -7.67
CA GLY A 226 11.45 0.97 -6.47
C GLY A 226 12.35 0.91 -5.25
N THR A 227 11.87 1.42 -4.13
CA THR A 227 12.49 1.19 -2.81
C THR A 227 11.97 -0.12 -2.23
N VAL A 228 12.68 -0.67 -1.26
CA VAL A 228 12.19 -1.73 -0.40
C VAL A 228 12.25 -1.24 1.05
N ASP A 229 11.17 -1.48 1.78
CA ASP A 229 11.18 -1.27 3.22
C ASP A 229 11.30 -2.63 3.90
N VAL A 230 12.26 -2.76 4.80
CA VAL A 230 12.54 -4.00 5.54
C VAL A 230 12.57 -3.66 7.03
N GLY A 231 11.97 -4.52 7.85
CA GLY A 231 11.98 -4.30 9.28
C GLY A 231 11.23 -5.35 10.06
N VAL A 232 10.68 -4.94 11.19
CA VAL A 232 10.00 -5.79 12.16
C VAL A 232 8.58 -5.32 12.43
N ARG A 233 7.73 -6.23 12.85
CA ARG A 233 6.51 -5.89 13.56
C ARG A 233 6.77 -5.92 15.06
N VAL A 234 6.42 -4.84 15.70
CA VAL A 234 6.54 -4.66 17.15
C VAL A 234 5.20 -4.99 17.79
N GLU A 235 5.21 -5.71 18.89
CA GLU A 235 4.02 -5.95 19.69
C GLU A 235 4.30 -5.55 21.14
N VAL A 236 3.37 -4.77 21.72
CA VAL A 236 3.41 -4.27 23.09
C VAL A 236 2.02 -4.32 23.71
N ARG A 237 1.93 -4.19 25.03
CA ARG A 237 0.66 -4.02 25.72
C ARG A 237 -0.06 -2.75 25.24
N ASN A 238 -1.40 -2.79 25.21
CA ASN A 238 -2.22 -1.65 24.78
C ASN A 238 -1.90 -0.37 25.56
N GLU A 239 -1.64 -0.51 26.86
CA GLU A 239 -1.37 0.61 27.76
C GLU A 239 -0.17 1.45 27.32
N ILE A 240 0.84 0.82 26.68
CA ILE A 240 2.04 1.52 26.20
C ILE A 240 1.70 2.47 25.05
N MET A 241 0.83 2.04 24.12
CA MET A 241 0.48 2.82 22.94
C MET A 241 -0.82 3.63 23.12
N GLN A 242 -1.46 3.57 24.28
CA GLN A 242 -2.79 4.13 24.52
C GLN A 242 -2.86 5.61 24.16
N PHE A 243 -1.90 6.42 24.64
CA PHE A 243 -1.88 7.84 24.37
C PHE A 243 -1.84 8.19 22.88
N LEU A 244 -1.07 7.44 22.08
CA LEU A 244 -1.05 7.63 20.62
C LEU A 244 -2.33 7.13 19.96
N ASN A 245 -2.81 5.95 20.34
CA ASN A 245 -3.94 5.29 19.71
C ASN A 245 -5.28 6.00 19.96
N GLU A 246 -5.44 6.65 21.11
CA GLU A 246 -6.66 7.41 21.45
C GLU A 246 -6.74 8.76 20.75
N ASN A 247 -5.60 9.34 20.36
CA ASN A 247 -5.52 10.68 19.79
C ASN A 247 -5.24 10.68 18.27
N LEU A 248 -4.63 9.60 17.76
CA LEU A 248 -4.33 9.42 16.35
C LEU A 248 -4.90 8.09 15.88
N TYR A 249 -5.55 8.06 14.73
CA TYR A 249 -5.98 6.79 14.14
C TYR A 249 -4.78 5.88 13.82
N GLU A 250 -3.72 6.47 13.31
CA GLU A 250 -2.45 5.80 13.00
C GLU A 250 -1.30 6.81 13.19
N ALA A 251 -0.47 6.57 14.18
CA ALA A 251 0.69 7.41 14.44
C ALA A 251 1.78 7.13 13.39
N LYS A 252 1.91 8.03 12.42
CA LYS A 252 2.98 7.98 11.40
C LYS A 252 4.16 8.82 11.85
N LEU A 253 5.18 8.15 12.38
CA LEU A 253 6.40 8.76 12.87
C LEU A 253 7.57 8.40 11.95
N ILE A 254 8.35 9.40 11.57
CA ILE A 254 9.56 9.24 10.75
C ILE A 254 10.76 9.63 11.59
N TYR A 255 11.80 8.83 11.52
CA TYR A 255 13.09 9.03 12.14
C TYR A 255 14.20 8.93 11.11
N HIS A 256 15.19 9.82 11.20
CA HIS A 256 16.47 9.66 10.54
C HIS A 256 17.47 9.23 11.60
N THR A 257 18.00 8.01 11.45
CA THR A 257 18.84 7.39 12.47
C THR A 257 20.16 8.11 12.61
N PRO A 258 20.62 8.38 13.86
CA PRO A 258 21.87 9.12 14.08
C PRO A 258 23.09 8.39 13.52
N THR A 259 23.11 7.06 13.56
CA THR A 259 24.27 6.27 13.14
C THR A 259 24.42 6.22 11.62
N PHE A 260 23.34 6.06 10.88
CA PHE A 260 23.41 5.80 9.43
C PHE A 260 22.65 6.80 8.56
N ASP A 261 21.94 7.76 9.17
CA ASP A 261 21.03 8.69 8.49
C ASP A 261 19.98 7.97 7.60
N ASP A 262 19.62 6.75 8.00
CA ASP A 262 18.60 5.98 7.30
C ASP A 262 17.20 6.43 7.74
N LYS A 263 16.29 6.48 6.77
CA LYS A 263 14.89 6.78 7.04
C LYS A 263 14.19 5.56 7.61
N VAL A 264 13.75 5.66 8.85
CA VAL A 264 12.93 4.66 9.53
C VAL A 264 11.55 5.25 9.83
N ARG A 265 10.50 4.44 9.74
CA ARG A 265 9.15 4.90 9.99
C ARG A 265 8.28 3.85 10.67
N THR A 266 7.30 4.31 11.45
CA THR A 266 6.19 3.47 11.88
C THR A 266 5.22 3.23 10.72
N PHE A 267 4.53 2.09 10.73
CA PHE A 267 3.55 1.75 9.71
C PHE A 267 2.48 0.80 10.26
N CYS A 268 1.23 0.97 9.79
CA CYS A 268 0.12 0.05 10.04
C CYS A 268 -0.05 -0.32 11.52
N THR A 269 -0.39 0.67 12.36
CA THR A 269 -0.72 0.43 13.77
C THR A 269 -2.09 -0.25 13.88
N ASN A 270 -2.14 -1.28 14.73
CA ASN A 270 -3.32 -2.10 15.00
C ASN A 270 -3.59 -2.14 16.51
N PRO A 271 -4.34 -1.17 17.07
CA PRO A 271 -4.72 -1.17 18.46
C PRO A 271 -5.61 -2.38 18.79
N SER A 272 -5.34 -3.06 19.91
CA SER A 272 -6.03 -4.29 20.31
C SER A 272 -6.10 -5.35 19.20
N GLY A 273 -5.11 -5.35 18.31
CA GLY A 273 -5.02 -6.26 17.16
C GLY A 273 -4.14 -7.46 17.42
N GLU A 274 -3.98 -8.29 16.42
CA GLU A 274 -3.09 -9.44 16.44
C GLU A 274 -1.99 -9.33 15.38
N VAL A 275 -0.85 -9.95 15.66
CA VAL A 275 0.21 -10.20 14.69
C VAL A 275 -0.21 -11.37 13.81
N ALA A 276 0.00 -11.28 12.51
CA ALA A 276 -0.44 -12.29 11.55
C ALA A 276 0.65 -12.61 10.53
N THR A 277 0.58 -13.81 9.95
CA THR A 277 1.42 -14.20 8.81
C THR A 277 0.71 -13.86 7.50
N GLU A 278 1.43 -13.18 6.61
CA GLU A 278 1.04 -12.93 5.23
C GLU A 278 1.90 -13.78 4.30
N TYR A 279 1.28 -14.42 3.30
CA TYR A 279 1.99 -15.24 2.33
C TYR A 279 2.03 -14.56 0.96
N TYR A 280 3.22 -14.42 0.41
CA TYR A 280 3.45 -14.00 -0.97
C TYR A 280 3.57 -15.22 -1.91
N GLU A 281 3.65 -14.94 -3.20
CA GLU A 281 3.84 -15.95 -4.23
C GLU A 281 5.05 -16.85 -3.91
N GLY A 282 4.89 -18.15 -4.15
CA GLY A 282 5.91 -19.15 -3.79
C GLY A 282 5.93 -19.57 -2.32
N GLY A 283 4.91 -19.16 -1.52
CA GLY A 283 4.81 -19.53 -0.11
C GLY A 283 5.72 -18.74 0.83
N LEU A 284 6.25 -17.60 0.37
CA LEU A 284 7.11 -16.74 1.18
C LEU A 284 6.31 -16.09 2.31
N ALA A 285 6.59 -16.47 3.55
CA ALA A 285 5.94 -15.94 4.74
C ALA A 285 6.61 -14.63 5.19
N VAL A 286 5.80 -13.60 5.42
CA VAL A 286 6.23 -12.34 6.06
C VAL A 286 5.24 -11.98 7.16
N VAL A 287 5.67 -11.16 8.11
CA VAL A 287 4.78 -10.71 9.18
C VAL A 287 3.93 -9.54 8.74
N ASN A 288 2.71 -9.48 9.24
CA ASN A 288 1.77 -8.37 9.12
C ASN A 288 0.95 -8.26 10.42
N GLY A 289 -0.07 -7.40 10.47
CA GLY A 289 -0.97 -7.27 11.60
C GLY A 289 -2.40 -7.02 11.17
N HIS A 290 -3.34 -7.41 12.02
CA HIS A 290 -4.76 -7.18 11.83
C HIS A 290 -5.38 -6.46 13.02
N ALA A 291 -6.31 -5.54 12.75
CA ALA A 291 -7.18 -4.93 13.74
C ALA A 291 -8.63 -5.39 13.51
N TYR A 292 -9.36 -5.64 14.58
CA TYR A 292 -10.75 -6.06 14.53
C TYR A 292 -11.69 -4.95 15.02
N LYS A 293 -12.82 -4.76 14.33
CA LYS A 293 -13.90 -3.87 14.80
C LYS A 293 -14.71 -4.53 15.93
N SER A 294 -14.96 -5.84 15.81
CA SER A 294 -15.68 -6.61 16.84
C SER A 294 -14.88 -6.73 18.12
N GLY A 295 -15.51 -6.45 19.25
CA GLY A 295 -14.89 -6.58 20.59
C GLY A 295 -14.46 -8.00 20.93
N GLU A 296 -15.09 -9.02 20.34
CA GLU A 296 -14.82 -10.43 20.60
C GLU A 296 -13.41 -10.88 20.18
N PHE A 297 -12.84 -10.25 19.16
CA PHE A 297 -11.50 -10.58 18.63
C PHE A 297 -10.41 -9.60 19.07
N LYS A 298 -10.75 -8.63 19.93
CA LYS A 298 -9.77 -7.67 20.43
C LYS A 298 -8.82 -8.32 21.42
N THR A 299 -7.53 -8.03 21.26
CA THR A 299 -6.47 -8.48 22.17
C THR A 299 -6.11 -7.38 23.17
N ASN A 300 -5.29 -7.73 24.17
CA ASN A 300 -4.71 -6.77 25.11
C ASN A 300 -3.44 -6.11 24.57
N ASN A 301 -3.10 -6.34 23.30
CA ASN A 301 -1.86 -5.90 22.70
C ASN A 301 -2.12 -4.96 21.52
N THR A 302 -1.24 -4.00 21.33
CA THR A 302 -1.12 -3.21 20.11
C THR A 302 0.08 -3.70 19.32
N ASN A 303 -0.05 -3.80 18.01
CA ASN A 303 1.09 -4.06 17.14
C ASN A 303 1.22 -3.02 16.03
N PHE A 304 2.44 -2.78 15.59
CA PHE A 304 2.77 -1.88 14.48
C PHE A 304 4.10 -2.27 13.85
N ALA A 305 4.34 -1.86 12.61
CA ALA A 305 5.61 -2.10 11.94
C ALA A 305 6.61 -0.97 12.18
N ILE A 306 7.89 -1.30 12.31
CA ILE A 306 9.03 -0.43 12.13
C ILE A 306 9.72 -0.83 10.84
N LEU A 307 9.76 0.07 9.88
CA LEU A 307 10.27 -0.17 8.53
C LEU A 307 11.43 0.75 8.22
N VAL A 308 12.56 0.16 7.85
CA VAL A 308 13.76 0.84 7.38
C VAL A 308 13.70 0.92 5.85
N SER A 309 13.69 2.14 5.30
CA SER A 309 13.63 2.36 3.86
C SER A 309 15.03 2.23 3.26
N LYS A 310 15.22 1.28 2.34
CA LYS A 310 16.51 1.09 1.67
C LYS A 310 16.45 1.50 0.21
N ASN A 311 17.40 2.37 -0.14
CA ASN A 311 17.69 2.75 -1.51
C ASN A 311 19.03 2.13 -1.91
N PHE A 312 19.14 1.74 -3.16
CA PHE A 312 20.35 1.11 -3.67
C PHE A 312 20.93 1.93 -4.82
N THR A 313 22.26 1.95 -4.91
CA THR A 313 23.00 2.59 -5.98
C THR A 313 23.38 1.59 -7.06
N LYS A 314 23.71 2.10 -8.26
CA LYS A 314 24.27 1.27 -9.34
C LYS A 314 25.50 0.49 -8.84
N PRO A 315 25.71 -0.77 -9.27
CA PRO A 315 24.97 -1.46 -10.35
C PRO A 315 23.70 -2.19 -9.94
N PHE A 316 23.34 -2.21 -8.64
CA PHE A 316 22.20 -2.99 -8.13
C PHE A 316 20.86 -2.37 -8.58
N LYS A 317 19.97 -3.21 -9.16
CA LYS A 317 18.71 -2.76 -9.79
C LYS A 317 17.48 -3.54 -9.34
N THR A 318 17.61 -4.44 -8.36
CA THR A 318 16.54 -5.37 -7.96
C THR A 318 16.25 -5.32 -6.45
N PRO A 319 15.82 -4.16 -5.89
CA PRO A 319 15.52 -4.02 -4.45
C PRO A 319 14.48 -5.02 -3.93
N ILE A 320 13.50 -5.39 -4.77
CA ILE A 320 12.49 -6.41 -4.43
C ILE A 320 13.16 -7.75 -4.13
N GLU A 321 14.13 -8.16 -4.95
CA GLU A 321 14.87 -9.40 -4.74
C GLU A 321 15.68 -9.38 -3.44
N TYR A 322 16.26 -8.24 -3.09
CA TYR A 322 16.93 -8.07 -1.80
C TYR A 322 15.97 -8.33 -0.63
N GLY A 323 14.78 -7.73 -0.65
CA GLY A 323 13.77 -7.95 0.38
C GLY A 323 13.28 -9.40 0.42
N LYS A 324 13.08 -10.03 -0.75
CA LYS A 324 12.72 -11.45 -0.85
C LYS A 324 13.80 -12.34 -0.25
N GLN A 325 15.09 -12.09 -0.52
CA GLN A 325 16.21 -12.85 0.03
C GLN A 325 16.24 -12.79 1.57
N ILE A 326 16.03 -11.62 2.16
CA ILE A 326 15.96 -11.46 3.62
C ILE A 326 14.77 -12.27 4.19
N ALA A 327 13.60 -12.19 3.56
CA ALA A 327 12.44 -12.97 3.99
C ALA A 327 12.64 -14.47 3.81
N GLN A 328 13.28 -14.92 2.72
CA GLN A 328 13.63 -16.32 2.50
C GLN A 328 14.61 -16.85 3.55
N LEU A 329 15.61 -16.04 3.94
CA LEU A 329 16.56 -16.39 4.99
C LEU A 329 15.83 -16.58 6.34
N SER A 330 14.90 -15.68 6.67
CA SER A 330 14.04 -15.84 7.86
C SER A 330 13.22 -17.13 7.80
N ASN A 331 12.57 -17.39 6.67
CA ASN A 331 11.72 -18.58 6.50
C ASN A 331 12.55 -19.88 6.61
N MET A 332 13.77 -19.89 6.11
CA MET A 332 14.68 -21.02 6.25
C MET A 332 14.97 -21.34 7.73
N LEU A 333 15.15 -20.30 8.56
CA LEU A 333 15.49 -20.47 9.99
C LEU A 333 14.30 -20.90 10.85
N CYS A 334 13.06 -20.66 10.41
CA CYS A 334 11.86 -20.96 11.19
C CYS A 334 10.85 -21.88 10.47
N GLY A 335 11.29 -22.61 9.42
CA GLY A 335 10.45 -23.57 8.71
C GLY A 335 9.23 -22.95 8.04
N GLY A 336 9.38 -21.78 7.42
CA GLY A 336 8.30 -21.08 6.72
C GLY A 336 7.29 -20.38 7.63
N ARG A 337 7.63 -20.17 8.92
CA ARG A 337 6.86 -19.41 9.90
C ARG A 337 7.48 -18.04 10.13
N ILE A 338 7.14 -17.37 11.23
CA ILE A 338 7.65 -16.05 11.61
C ILE A 338 8.56 -16.18 12.83
N LEU A 339 9.72 -15.54 12.80
CA LEU A 339 10.60 -15.42 13.96
C LEU A 339 10.04 -14.40 14.95
N VAL A 340 10.18 -14.67 16.26
CA VAL A 340 9.92 -13.73 17.34
C VAL A 340 11.13 -13.63 18.24
N GLN A 341 11.47 -12.40 18.64
CA GLN A 341 12.57 -12.12 19.57
C GLN A 341 12.13 -11.02 20.54
N THR A 342 12.50 -11.14 21.83
CA THR A 342 12.31 -10.04 22.77
C THR A 342 13.30 -8.92 22.48
N PHE A 343 12.91 -7.67 22.71
CA PHE A 343 13.80 -6.53 22.49
C PHE A 343 15.04 -6.58 23.37
N GLY A 344 14.91 -7.09 24.61
CA GLY A 344 16.05 -7.32 25.50
C GLY A 344 17.08 -8.30 24.93
N ASP A 345 16.62 -9.39 24.32
CA ASP A 345 17.51 -10.37 23.68
C ASP A 345 18.09 -9.82 22.36
N PHE A 346 17.28 -9.07 21.59
CA PHE A 346 17.73 -8.37 20.38
C PHE A 346 18.91 -7.43 20.65
N ARG A 347 18.81 -6.59 21.69
CA ARG A 347 19.88 -5.66 22.10
C ARG A 347 21.14 -6.38 22.59
N ARG A 348 20.99 -7.56 23.19
CA ARG A 348 22.12 -8.35 23.66
C ARG A 348 22.74 -9.23 22.58
N GLY A 349 22.19 -9.22 21.37
CA GLY A 349 22.65 -10.07 20.26
C GLY A 349 22.52 -11.56 20.59
N ARG A 350 21.43 -11.98 21.23
CA ARG A 350 21.22 -13.38 21.61
C ARG A 350 19.84 -13.89 21.25
N ARG A 351 19.75 -15.17 20.94
CA ARG A 351 18.49 -15.84 20.64
C ARG A 351 17.50 -15.76 21.81
N THR A 352 16.23 -15.44 21.54
CA THR A 352 15.13 -15.69 22.47
C THR A 352 14.81 -17.19 22.52
N THR A 353 14.49 -17.70 23.69
CA THR A 353 14.08 -19.09 23.92
C THR A 353 12.61 -19.14 24.35
N GLU A 354 11.96 -20.31 24.19
CA GLU A 354 10.58 -20.49 24.63
C GLU A 354 10.41 -20.22 26.13
N GLU A 355 11.39 -20.63 26.95
CA GLU A 355 11.36 -20.38 28.41
C GLU A 355 11.37 -18.89 28.75
N ARG A 356 12.16 -18.08 28.01
CA ARG A 356 12.16 -16.62 28.21
C ARG A 356 10.87 -15.99 27.70
N LEU A 357 10.34 -16.49 26.60
CA LEU A 357 9.07 -16.00 26.05
C LEU A 357 7.90 -16.32 26.98
N CYS A 358 7.89 -17.51 27.59
CA CYS A 358 6.85 -17.90 28.56
C CYS A 358 6.87 -17.08 29.87
N ARG A 359 8.02 -16.48 30.22
CA ARG A 359 8.15 -15.61 31.42
C ARG A 359 7.81 -14.15 31.15
N ASN A 360 7.56 -13.80 29.87
CA ASN A 360 7.25 -12.46 29.46
C ASN A 360 5.81 -12.08 29.89
N ASN A 361 5.61 -10.88 30.41
CA ASN A 361 4.27 -10.34 30.73
C ASN A 361 3.43 -10.08 29.47
N LEU A 362 4.10 -9.94 28.33
CA LEU A 362 3.47 -9.78 27.02
C LEU A 362 3.27 -11.14 26.37
N VAL A 363 2.03 -11.59 26.28
CA VAL A 363 1.67 -12.86 25.64
C VAL A 363 1.59 -12.66 24.12
N PRO A 364 2.42 -13.38 23.31
CA PRO A 364 2.40 -13.27 21.86
C PRO A 364 1.01 -13.55 21.27
N THR A 365 0.53 -12.69 20.36
CA THR A 365 -0.74 -12.95 19.66
C THR A 365 -0.55 -13.91 18.48
N LEU A 366 0.60 -13.93 17.81
CA LEU A 366 0.95 -14.94 16.82
C LEU A 366 1.46 -16.21 17.52
N LYS A 367 0.56 -17.18 17.71
CA LYS A 367 0.81 -18.37 18.54
C LYS A 367 1.83 -19.35 17.96
N ASP A 368 2.00 -19.37 16.64
CA ASP A 368 2.91 -20.26 15.92
C ASP A 368 4.24 -19.59 15.56
N ALA A 369 4.51 -18.38 16.08
CA ALA A 369 5.79 -17.72 15.93
C ALA A 369 6.91 -18.51 16.63
N ILE A 370 8.10 -18.53 16.00
CA ILE A 370 9.25 -19.29 16.47
C ILE A 370 10.22 -18.36 17.22
N PRO A 371 10.52 -18.60 18.50
CA PRO A 371 11.56 -17.87 19.19
C PRO A 371 12.92 -18.05 18.52
N GLY A 372 13.57 -16.93 18.20
CA GLY A 372 14.78 -16.95 17.39
C GLY A 372 15.69 -15.75 17.61
N ASP A 373 16.56 -15.54 16.63
CA ASP A 373 17.53 -14.46 16.59
C ASP A 373 17.45 -13.73 15.23
N LEU A 374 16.98 -12.50 15.28
CA LEU A 374 16.84 -11.65 14.10
C LEU A 374 18.21 -11.16 13.55
N SER A 375 19.27 -11.24 14.36
CA SER A 375 20.62 -10.88 13.89
C SER A 375 21.16 -11.86 12.84
N LEU A 376 20.62 -13.07 12.78
CA LEU A 376 20.94 -14.05 11.73
C LEU A 376 20.23 -13.74 10.39
N VAL A 377 19.31 -12.79 10.39
CA VAL A 377 18.47 -12.43 9.23
C VAL A 377 18.79 -11.03 8.73
N PHE A 378 18.81 -10.04 9.63
CA PHE A 378 19.03 -8.65 9.24
C PHE A 378 20.50 -8.29 9.16
N PRO A 379 20.91 -7.51 8.14
CA PRO A 379 22.19 -6.80 8.19
C PRO A 379 22.31 -5.92 9.43
N HIS A 380 23.51 -5.81 9.99
CA HIS A 380 23.81 -5.00 11.18
C HIS A 380 23.23 -3.58 11.11
N ARG A 381 23.33 -2.92 9.94
CA ARG A 381 22.76 -1.60 9.72
C ARG A 381 21.26 -1.52 10.00
N ILE A 382 20.49 -2.49 9.55
CA ILE A 382 19.03 -2.56 9.80
C ILE A 382 18.74 -2.84 11.28
N MET A 383 19.55 -3.65 11.94
CA MET A 383 19.42 -3.90 13.38
C MET A 383 19.60 -2.63 14.21
N VAL A 384 20.63 -1.85 13.93
CA VAL A 384 20.90 -0.56 14.59
C VAL A 384 19.77 0.43 14.31
N ASP A 385 19.33 0.56 13.07
CA ASP A 385 18.24 1.45 12.67
C ASP A 385 16.94 1.14 13.45
N ILE A 386 16.60 -0.14 13.63
CA ILE A 386 15.44 -0.59 14.40
C ILE A 386 15.60 -0.25 15.89
N GLU A 387 16.77 -0.53 16.46
CA GLU A 387 17.07 -0.22 17.88
C GLU A 387 16.93 1.27 18.15
N GLU A 388 17.58 2.12 17.35
CA GLU A 388 17.54 3.58 17.49
C GLU A 388 16.10 4.12 17.36
N MET A 389 15.29 3.57 16.45
CA MET A 389 13.88 3.95 16.31
C MET A 389 13.06 3.56 17.54
N ILE A 390 13.25 2.38 18.11
CA ILE A 390 12.55 1.94 19.34
C ILE A 390 12.92 2.84 20.53
N LEU A 391 14.19 3.16 20.69
CA LEU A 391 14.68 4.05 21.76
C LEU A 391 14.16 5.50 21.59
N ALA A 392 14.00 5.96 20.34
CA ALA A 392 13.40 7.27 20.07
C ALA A 392 11.89 7.27 20.37
N LEU A 393 11.17 6.22 19.99
CA LEU A 393 9.74 6.05 20.27
C LEU A 393 9.45 5.94 21.78
N ASP A 394 10.31 5.31 22.54
CA ASP A 394 10.17 5.19 24.02
C ASP A 394 10.09 6.54 24.73
N LYS A 395 10.70 7.60 24.15
CA LYS A 395 10.59 8.97 24.66
C LYS A 395 9.18 9.57 24.50
N ILE A 396 8.38 9.03 23.56
CA ILE A 396 7.00 9.45 23.34
C ILE A 396 6.04 8.54 24.10
N THR A 397 6.31 7.23 24.08
CA THR A 397 5.52 6.17 24.71
C THR A 397 6.42 5.36 25.67
N PRO A 398 6.63 5.84 26.91
CA PRO A 398 7.50 5.16 27.85
C PRO A 398 7.08 3.70 28.09
N GLY A 399 8.05 2.82 28.08
CA GLY A 399 7.86 1.37 28.18
C GLY A 399 7.90 0.62 26.82
N LEU A 400 7.98 1.35 25.70
CA LEU A 400 8.13 0.71 24.39
C LEU A 400 9.49 -0.01 24.27
N ALA A 401 10.56 0.56 24.84
CA ALA A 401 11.89 -0.04 24.86
C ALA A 401 12.07 -1.04 26.03
N SER A 402 10.97 -1.57 26.58
CA SER A 402 11.02 -2.65 27.56
C SER A 402 11.73 -3.88 26.99
N GLU A 403 12.50 -4.57 27.83
CA GLU A 403 13.11 -5.85 27.47
C GLU A 403 12.11 -6.90 26.98
N GLU A 404 10.86 -6.76 27.39
CA GLU A 404 9.76 -7.68 27.08
C GLU A 404 9.02 -7.38 25.77
N THR A 405 9.24 -6.22 25.18
CA THR A 405 8.66 -5.86 23.85
C THR A 405 9.03 -6.92 22.81
N LEU A 406 8.04 -7.39 22.06
CA LEU A 406 8.24 -8.43 21.06
C LEU A 406 8.49 -7.84 19.68
N LEU A 407 9.50 -8.39 19.01
CA LEU A 407 9.87 -8.09 17.62
C LEU A 407 9.66 -9.33 16.76
N TYR A 408 8.82 -9.21 15.75
CA TYR A 408 8.58 -10.28 14.80
C TYR A 408 9.23 -9.93 13.46
N GLY A 409 9.93 -10.87 12.88
CA GLY A 409 10.63 -10.67 11.62
C GLY A 409 10.37 -11.78 10.60
N VAL A 410 10.29 -11.40 9.36
CA VAL A 410 10.60 -10.11 8.71
C VAL A 410 9.31 -9.45 8.24
N GLU A 411 9.15 -8.15 8.47
CA GLU A 411 8.20 -7.37 7.72
C GLU A 411 8.88 -6.75 6.52
N VAL A 412 8.34 -6.99 5.33
CA VAL A 412 8.85 -6.43 4.08
C VAL A 412 7.72 -5.78 3.31
N LYS A 413 7.96 -4.60 2.78
CA LYS A 413 7.05 -3.95 1.84
C LYS A 413 7.75 -3.75 0.51
N PHE A 414 7.23 -4.43 -0.49
CA PHE A 414 7.70 -4.34 -1.87
C PHE A 414 6.97 -3.21 -2.58
N TYR A 415 7.72 -2.36 -3.26
CA TYR A 415 7.15 -1.28 -4.07
C TYR A 415 7.48 -1.51 -5.55
N SER A 416 6.49 -1.26 -6.39
CA SER A 416 6.64 -1.39 -7.83
C SER A 416 7.77 -0.52 -8.36
N ASN A 417 8.39 -0.93 -9.46
CA ASN A 417 9.31 -0.07 -10.20
C ASN A 417 8.60 1.23 -10.58
N LYS A 418 9.32 2.34 -10.46
CA LYS A 418 8.82 3.65 -10.85
C LYS A 418 8.99 3.83 -12.36
N VAL A 419 7.89 3.93 -13.08
CA VAL A 419 7.88 4.32 -14.48
C VAL A 419 8.20 5.82 -14.60
N ILE A 420 9.05 6.18 -15.54
CA ILE A 420 9.37 7.59 -15.80
C ILE A 420 8.24 8.19 -16.61
N VAL A 421 7.62 9.21 -16.05
CA VAL A 421 6.52 9.98 -16.64
C VAL A 421 6.79 11.47 -16.54
N ASP A 422 6.16 12.25 -17.40
CA ASP A 422 6.13 13.70 -17.29
C ASP A 422 5.08 14.18 -16.24
N LYS A 423 4.88 15.50 -16.16
CA LYS A 423 3.89 16.10 -15.24
C LYS A 423 2.42 15.75 -15.58
N ASN A 424 2.16 15.27 -16.77
CA ASN A 424 0.85 14.81 -17.23
C ASN A 424 0.67 13.29 -17.08
N PHE A 425 1.65 12.61 -16.49
CA PHE A 425 1.73 11.14 -16.38
C PHE A 425 1.86 10.42 -17.73
N GLU A 426 2.23 11.13 -18.79
CA GLU A 426 2.55 10.54 -20.09
C GLU A 426 3.98 9.98 -20.05
N THR A 427 4.17 8.80 -20.63
CA THR A 427 5.49 8.14 -20.73
C THR A 427 6.27 8.72 -21.94
N SER A 428 7.45 8.17 -22.23
CA SER A 428 8.17 8.49 -23.47
C SER A 428 7.42 8.07 -24.74
N ILE A 429 6.47 7.12 -24.62
CA ILE A 429 5.60 6.71 -25.73
C ILE A 429 4.35 7.60 -25.72
N LYS A 430 4.12 8.34 -26.79
CA LYS A 430 2.98 9.26 -26.91
C LYS A 430 1.64 8.54 -26.81
N GLY A 431 0.70 9.13 -26.10
CA GLY A 431 -0.62 8.54 -25.86
C GLY A 431 -0.64 7.41 -24.85
N LEU A 432 0.50 7.07 -24.22
CA LEU A 432 0.58 6.09 -23.14
C LEU A 432 0.83 6.77 -21.80
N TYR A 433 -0.12 6.62 -20.88
CA TYR A 433 -0.06 7.15 -19.53
C TYR A 433 0.13 6.03 -18.50
N ALA A 434 0.90 6.30 -17.45
CA ALA A 434 1.16 5.35 -16.37
C ALA A 434 0.76 5.97 -15.03
N ILE A 435 -0.17 5.33 -14.31
CA ILE A 435 -0.73 5.84 -13.06
C ILE A 435 -0.87 4.75 -11.99
N GLY A 436 -1.04 5.19 -10.76
CA GLY A 436 -1.37 4.31 -9.65
C GLY A 436 -0.16 3.52 -9.11
N ASP A 437 -0.48 2.51 -8.31
CA ASP A 437 0.51 1.70 -7.58
C ASP A 437 1.38 0.86 -8.53
N GLY A 438 0.82 0.39 -9.66
CA GLY A 438 1.55 -0.42 -10.64
C GLY A 438 2.63 0.34 -11.39
N ALA A 439 2.47 1.66 -11.52
CA ALA A 439 3.48 2.56 -12.09
C ALA A 439 4.52 3.04 -11.06
N GLY A 440 4.40 2.62 -9.78
CA GLY A 440 5.28 3.05 -8.69
C GLY A 440 5.08 4.52 -8.28
N ILE A 441 3.94 5.13 -8.62
CA ILE A 441 3.64 6.54 -8.35
C ILE A 441 2.87 6.68 -7.04
N THR A 442 1.86 5.84 -6.82
CA THR A 442 1.03 5.85 -5.60
C THR A 442 1.22 4.58 -4.78
N ARG A 443 0.71 4.58 -3.54
CA ARG A 443 0.81 3.47 -2.60
C ARG A 443 -0.43 3.31 -1.71
N GLY A 444 -1.53 3.96 -2.08
CA GLY A 444 -2.75 3.93 -1.31
C GLY A 444 -3.94 4.47 -2.08
N LEU A 445 -5.15 4.17 -1.56
CA LEU A 445 -6.42 4.43 -2.25
C LEU A 445 -6.58 5.90 -2.66
N GLN A 446 -6.29 6.82 -1.74
CA GLN A 446 -6.57 8.23 -1.94
C GLN A 446 -5.68 8.85 -3.02
N GLN A 447 -4.36 8.66 -2.93
CA GLN A 447 -3.46 9.17 -3.98
C GLN A 447 -3.67 8.46 -5.32
N ALA A 448 -4.06 7.17 -5.32
CA ALA A 448 -4.41 6.48 -6.56
C ALA A 448 -5.64 7.09 -7.23
N SER A 449 -6.67 7.42 -6.44
CA SER A 449 -7.88 8.13 -6.92
C SER A 449 -7.55 9.52 -7.45
N ALA A 450 -6.78 10.32 -6.70
CA ALA A 450 -6.30 11.64 -7.10
C ALA A 450 -5.48 11.60 -8.40
N ASN A 451 -4.62 10.59 -8.55
CA ASN A 451 -3.83 10.39 -9.78
C ASN A 451 -4.73 10.10 -10.99
N GLY A 452 -5.81 9.33 -10.79
CA GLY A 452 -6.82 9.10 -11.83
C GLY A 452 -7.48 10.39 -12.31
N LEU A 453 -7.89 11.28 -11.38
CA LEU A 453 -8.47 12.59 -11.73
C LEU A 453 -7.48 13.44 -12.54
N SER A 454 -6.23 13.52 -12.12
CA SER A 454 -5.20 14.33 -12.77
C SER A 454 -4.95 13.89 -14.20
N VAL A 455 -4.78 12.58 -14.46
CA VAL A 455 -4.52 12.09 -15.81
C VAL A 455 -5.72 12.27 -16.73
N ALA A 456 -6.95 12.10 -16.21
CA ALA A 456 -8.15 12.33 -16.98
C ALA A 456 -8.24 13.78 -17.50
N ARG A 457 -7.92 14.75 -16.63
CA ARG A 457 -7.86 16.17 -17.01
C ARG A 457 -6.78 16.46 -18.05
N SER A 458 -5.64 15.80 -17.95
CA SER A 458 -4.57 15.91 -18.96
C SER A 458 -5.01 15.38 -20.31
N ILE A 459 -5.65 14.21 -20.35
CA ILE A 459 -6.19 13.61 -21.57
C ILE A 459 -7.30 14.51 -22.17
N SER A 460 -8.23 15.00 -21.35
CA SER A 460 -9.32 15.85 -21.82
C SER A 460 -8.82 17.14 -22.49
N ARG A 461 -7.76 17.74 -21.97
CA ARG A 461 -7.10 18.90 -22.60
C ARG A 461 -6.53 18.56 -23.99
N HIS A 462 -5.92 17.40 -24.17
CA HIS A 462 -5.39 16.94 -25.46
C HIS A 462 -6.48 16.56 -26.46
N LEU A 463 -7.65 16.13 -26.00
CA LEU A 463 -8.79 15.81 -26.87
C LEU A 463 -9.55 17.07 -27.34
N SER A 464 -9.41 18.18 -26.62
CA SER A 464 -10.06 19.46 -26.92
C SER A 464 -9.18 20.38 -27.77
N SER A 465 -7.88 20.10 -27.89
CA SER A 465 -6.91 20.80 -28.74
C SER A 465 -6.81 20.13 -30.09
#